data_24183c5b9213a16e6467f3dea0d7cb9f
#
_entry.id   24183c5b9213a16e6467f3dea0d7cb9f
#
_cell.length_a   1.000
_cell.length_b   1.000
_cell.length_c   1.000
_cell.angle_alpha   90.00
_cell.angle_beta   90.00
_cell.angle_gamma   90.00
#
_symmetry.space_group_name_H-M   'P 1'
#
loop_
_entity.id
_entity.type
_entity.pdbx_description
1 polymer ?
#
loop_
_entity_poly.entity_id
_entity_poly.type
_entity_poly.pdbx_seq_one_letter_code
_entity_poly.pdbx_strand_id
1 'polypeptide(L)'
;MGVATQEISNAQEFARVLNTPRPVFILFVTEHCAACATAGPLFARTAGRHPWIVSLILDCAHTPRHPDVTGTPTLLIYLDGTLVDKLKGFGPEEDQVQCVQALFSRYDRSLRAKAPASPGAPPLRLPSDASPHAPGYRPPPAGGRAGSSPNPPGFDNPRLRQP
;
A
#
# COMPACT_ATOMS: atom_id res chain seq x y z
N MET A 1 -3.11 -1.31 0.31
CA MET A 1 -2.59 -0.79 1.57
C MET A 1 -1.67 0.37 1.27
N GLY A 2 -1.93 1.53 1.86
CA GLY A 2 -1.17 2.74 1.60
C GLY A 2 0.16 2.76 2.35
N VAL A 3 0.95 3.79 2.06
CA VAL A 3 2.17 4.13 2.80
C VAL A 3 1.82 4.30 4.27
N ALA A 4 2.45 3.53 5.15
CA ALA A 4 2.36 3.77 6.57
C ALA A 4 3.29 4.94 6.90
N THR A 5 2.72 6.04 7.35
CA THR A 5 3.45 7.06 8.08
C THR A 5 3.63 6.51 9.49
N GLN A 6 4.71 5.82 9.74
CA GLN A 6 5.00 5.23 11.03
C GLN A 6 6.08 6.05 11.70
N GLU A 7 5.81 6.55 12.90
CA GLU A 7 6.87 7.11 13.74
C GLU A 7 7.77 5.97 14.20
N ILE A 8 9.01 5.98 13.74
CA ILE A 8 10.05 5.06 14.21
C ILE A 8 10.90 5.83 15.23
N SER A 9 10.63 5.60 16.50
CA SER A 9 11.22 6.34 17.60
C SER A 9 12.56 5.78 18.07
N ASN A 10 12.90 4.55 17.69
CA ASN A 10 14.12 3.90 18.15
C ASN A 10 14.66 2.85 17.17
N ALA A 11 15.92 2.44 17.39
CA ALA A 11 16.62 1.48 16.55
C ALA A 11 15.95 0.08 16.52
N GLN A 12 15.25 -0.32 17.58
CA GLN A 12 14.57 -1.61 17.63
C GLN A 12 13.34 -1.64 16.71
N GLU A 13 12.58 -0.54 16.65
CA GLU A 13 11.46 -0.40 15.73
C GLU A 13 11.94 -0.40 14.29
N PHE A 14 13.04 0.30 14.01
CA PHE A 14 13.68 0.29 12.71
C PHE A 14 14.09 -1.13 12.30
N ALA A 15 14.75 -1.88 13.20
CA ALA A 15 15.14 -3.27 12.94
C ALA A 15 13.90 -4.19 12.70
N ARG A 16 12.79 -3.97 13.41
CA ARG A 16 11.56 -4.73 13.20
C ARG A 16 10.97 -4.51 11.81
N VAL A 17 10.98 -3.26 11.33
CA VAL A 17 10.51 -2.93 9.99
C VAL A 17 11.36 -3.60 8.92
N LEU A 18 12.66 -3.70 9.14
CA LEU A 18 13.59 -4.35 8.22
C LEU A 18 13.54 -5.88 8.27
N ASN A 19 12.98 -6.46 9.35
CA ASN A 19 12.86 -7.91 9.50
C ASN A 19 11.66 -8.47 8.71
N THR A 20 11.74 -8.36 7.39
CA THR A 20 10.74 -8.85 6.45
C THR A 20 11.43 -9.37 5.19
N PRO A 21 10.92 -10.45 4.56
CA PRO A 21 11.45 -10.93 3.28
C PRO A 21 11.06 -10.03 2.09
N ARG A 22 10.31 -8.97 2.36
CA ARG A 22 9.83 -8.03 1.35
C ARG A 22 10.84 -6.87 1.21
N PRO A 23 10.97 -6.26 0.02
CA PRO A 23 11.71 -5.02 -0.08
C PRO A 23 11.12 -3.94 0.83
N VAL A 24 11.99 -3.20 1.49
CA VAL A 24 11.60 -2.07 2.33
C VAL A 24 12.18 -0.80 1.74
N PHE A 25 11.32 0.14 1.38
CA PHE A 25 11.66 1.44 0.86
C PHE A 25 11.38 2.49 1.93
N ILE A 26 12.39 3.23 2.32
CA ILE A 26 12.27 4.25 3.37
C ILE A 26 12.70 5.60 2.81
N LEU A 27 11.75 6.50 2.63
CA LEU A 27 11.99 7.87 2.22
C LEU A 27 12.14 8.76 3.44
N PHE A 28 13.32 9.35 3.60
CA PHE A 28 13.60 10.34 4.63
C PHE A 28 13.31 11.74 4.11
N VAL A 29 12.52 12.49 4.86
CA VAL A 29 12.08 13.86 4.53
C VAL A 29 12.33 14.78 5.72
N THR A 30 12.23 16.09 5.49
CA THR A 30 12.15 17.12 6.54
C THR A 30 11.12 18.17 6.14
N GLU A 31 10.52 18.83 7.12
CA GLU A 31 9.47 19.83 6.92
C GLU A 31 9.92 21.00 6.03
N HIS A 32 11.15 21.49 6.21
CA HIS A 32 11.66 22.66 5.47
C HIS A 32 12.41 22.30 4.19
N CYS A 33 12.13 21.16 3.60
CA CYS A 33 12.75 20.68 2.37
C CYS A 33 11.81 20.86 1.17
N ALA A 34 12.07 21.85 0.32
CA ALA A 34 11.25 22.10 -0.88
C ALA A 34 11.15 20.87 -1.79
N ALA A 35 12.26 20.16 -2.02
CA ALA A 35 12.27 18.93 -2.83
C ALA A 35 11.46 17.80 -2.19
N CYS A 36 11.33 17.77 -0.87
CA CYS A 36 10.53 16.77 -0.15
C CYS A 36 9.02 16.97 -0.38
N ALA A 37 8.59 18.22 -0.59
CA ALA A 37 7.20 18.56 -0.87
C ALA A 37 6.68 17.87 -2.15
N THR A 38 7.55 17.67 -3.14
CA THR A 38 7.24 16.93 -4.38
C THR A 38 7.50 15.43 -4.22
N ALA A 39 8.63 15.07 -3.61
CA ALA A 39 9.08 13.68 -3.49
C ALA A 39 8.14 12.82 -2.61
N GLY A 40 7.66 13.35 -1.50
CA GLY A 40 6.78 12.63 -0.58
C GLY A 40 5.48 12.14 -1.23
N PRO A 41 4.65 13.04 -1.79
CA PRO A 41 3.41 12.66 -2.48
C PRO A 41 3.63 11.75 -3.69
N LEU A 42 4.71 11.96 -4.46
CA LEU A 42 5.07 11.11 -5.59
C LEU A 42 5.40 9.69 -5.14
N PHE A 43 6.24 9.55 -4.12
CA PHE A 43 6.59 8.29 -3.52
C PHE A 43 5.35 7.57 -2.98
N ALA A 44 4.51 8.24 -2.20
CA ALA A 44 3.29 7.68 -1.62
C ALA A 44 2.33 7.14 -2.69
N ARG A 45 2.10 7.91 -3.77
CA ARG A 45 1.25 7.52 -4.89
C ARG A 45 1.80 6.30 -5.61
N THR A 46 3.11 6.24 -5.83
CA THR A 46 3.75 5.09 -6.50
C THR A 46 3.71 3.86 -5.61
N ALA A 47 4.03 3.99 -4.33
CA ALA A 47 3.95 2.91 -3.34
C ALA A 47 2.56 2.27 -3.26
N GLY A 48 1.50 3.06 -3.39
CA GLY A 48 0.12 2.55 -3.42
C GLY A 48 -0.16 1.58 -4.57
N ARG A 49 0.63 1.62 -5.65
CA ARG A 49 0.53 0.70 -6.80
C ARG A 49 1.37 -0.56 -6.64
N HIS A 50 2.27 -0.58 -5.66
CA HIS A 50 3.19 -1.68 -5.39
C HIS A 50 3.02 -2.24 -3.95
N PRO A 51 1.88 -2.86 -3.61
CA PRO A 51 1.55 -3.27 -2.25
C PRO A 51 2.49 -4.34 -1.68
N TRP A 52 3.30 -4.98 -2.53
CA TRP A 52 4.30 -5.98 -2.13
C TRP A 52 5.60 -5.36 -1.59
N ILE A 53 5.83 -4.08 -1.84
CA ILE A 53 6.95 -3.31 -1.30
C ILE A 53 6.47 -2.62 -0.02
N VAL A 54 7.16 -2.84 1.07
CA VAL A 54 6.94 -2.09 2.31
C VAL A 54 7.48 -0.68 2.11
N SER A 55 6.64 0.33 2.20
CA SER A 55 7.02 1.70 1.90
C SER A 55 6.72 2.61 3.09
N LEU A 56 7.73 3.34 3.54
CA LEU A 56 7.64 4.25 4.69
C LEU A 56 8.14 5.64 4.31
N ILE A 57 7.54 6.66 4.90
CA ILE A 57 8.05 8.04 4.89
C ILE A 57 8.36 8.41 6.33
N LEU A 58 9.61 8.77 6.59
CA LEU A 58 10.10 9.14 7.91
C LEU A 58 10.56 10.58 7.93
N ASP A 59 10.10 11.35 8.91
CA ASP A 59 10.60 12.69 9.16
C ASP A 59 11.88 12.60 10.00
N CYS A 60 12.97 13.21 9.50
CA CYS A 60 14.24 13.26 10.20
C CYS A 60 14.18 14.01 11.54
N ALA A 61 13.16 14.85 11.76
CA ALA A 61 12.96 15.54 13.03
C ALA A 61 12.49 14.59 14.14
N HIS A 62 11.76 13.53 13.77
CA HIS A 62 11.13 12.58 14.69
C HIS A 62 11.72 11.17 14.63
N THR A 63 12.78 10.98 13.84
CA THR A 63 13.42 9.67 13.64
C THR A 63 14.89 9.74 14.06
N PRO A 64 15.46 8.70 14.71
CA PRO A 64 16.87 8.64 15.03
C PRO A 64 17.73 8.87 13.77
N ARG A 65 18.84 9.57 13.92
CA ARG A 65 19.76 9.85 12.81
C ARG A 65 20.26 8.55 12.20
N HIS A 66 20.09 8.44 10.89
CA HIS A 66 20.61 7.32 10.11
C HIS A 66 21.95 7.72 9.47
N PRO A 67 23.02 6.90 9.58
CA PRO A 67 24.36 7.25 9.06
C PRO A 67 24.37 7.49 7.54
N ASP A 68 23.51 6.79 6.81
CA ASP A 68 23.41 6.91 5.37
C ASP A 68 22.56 8.09 4.87
N VAL A 69 21.89 8.79 5.78
CA VAL A 69 21.03 9.95 5.46
C VAL A 69 21.80 11.23 5.74
N THR A 70 22.43 11.80 4.72
CA THR A 70 23.21 13.05 4.80
C THR A 70 22.47 14.28 4.32
N GLY A 71 21.21 14.13 3.94
CA GLY A 71 20.32 15.21 3.48
C GLY A 71 18.98 14.64 3.02
N THR A 72 18.03 15.50 2.72
CA THR A 72 16.67 15.13 2.31
C THR A 72 16.28 15.74 0.95
N PRO A 73 15.44 15.07 0.17
CA PRO A 73 14.95 13.70 0.40
C PRO A 73 16.03 12.64 0.13
N THR A 74 16.07 11.60 0.94
CA THR A 74 16.92 10.41 0.72
C THR A 74 16.07 9.16 0.81
N LEU A 75 16.13 8.32 -0.21
CA LEU A 75 15.49 7.01 -0.24
C LEU A 75 16.52 5.92 0.06
N LEU A 76 16.25 5.10 1.06
CA LEU A 76 17.00 3.88 1.36
C LEU A 76 16.16 2.67 0.98
N ILE A 77 16.82 1.69 0.35
CA ILE A 77 16.20 0.44 -0.11
C ILE A 77 16.88 -0.73 0.55
N TYR A 78 16.09 -1.55 1.22
CA TYR A 78 16.55 -2.75 1.91
C TYR A 78 15.94 -4.00 1.29
N LEU A 79 16.75 -5.05 1.20
CA LEU A 79 16.33 -6.41 0.87
C LEU A 79 16.82 -7.35 1.97
N ASP A 80 15.92 -8.14 2.52
CA ASP A 80 16.24 -9.09 3.59
C ASP A 80 17.03 -8.42 4.75
N GLY A 81 16.63 -7.20 5.12
CA GLY A 81 17.28 -6.41 6.17
C GLY A 81 18.60 -5.73 5.79
N THR A 82 19.10 -5.94 4.57
CA THR A 82 20.36 -5.36 4.10
C THR A 82 20.11 -4.15 3.20
N LEU A 83 20.81 -3.05 3.43
CA LEU A 83 20.78 -1.87 2.55
C LEU A 83 21.41 -2.23 1.20
N VAL A 84 20.63 -2.16 0.13
CA VAL A 84 21.07 -2.53 -1.23
C VAL A 84 21.17 -1.35 -2.17
N ASP A 85 20.45 -0.26 -1.89
CA ASP A 85 20.47 0.93 -2.72
C ASP A 85 20.17 2.19 -1.90
N LYS A 86 20.71 3.33 -2.36
CA LYS A 86 20.54 4.63 -1.74
C LYS A 86 20.46 5.70 -2.81
N LEU A 87 19.36 6.47 -2.82
CA LEU A 87 19.15 7.58 -3.74
C LEU A 87 19.00 8.89 -2.97
N LYS A 88 19.76 9.89 -3.35
CA LYS A 88 19.61 11.26 -2.84
C LYS A 88 18.79 12.09 -3.82
N GLY A 89 17.53 12.31 -3.50
CA GLY A 89 16.55 12.88 -4.43
C GLY A 89 16.11 11.88 -5.50
N PHE A 90 15.26 12.35 -6.41
CA PHE A 90 14.75 11.55 -7.54
C PHE A 90 15.18 12.13 -8.90
N GLY A 91 16.20 12.99 -8.92
CA GLY A 91 16.65 13.66 -10.13
C GLY A 91 15.86 14.93 -10.48
N PRO A 92 16.01 15.41 -11.74
CA PRO A 92 15.27 16.55 -12.26
C PRO A 92 13.75 16.34 -12.15
N GLU A 93 13.01 17.42 -11.98
CA GLU A 93 11.56 17.35 -11.71
C GLU A 93 10.79 16.61 -12.81
N GLU A 94 11.18 16.83 -14.07
CA GLU A 94 10.61 16.18 -15.25
C GLU A 94 10.78 14.67 -15.27
N ASP A 95 11.87 14.15 -14.67
CA ASP A 95 12.23 12.73 -14.69
C ASP A 95 11.79 11.98 -13.42
N GLN A 96 11.42 12.70 -12.37
CA GLN A 96 11.13 12.10 -11.05
C GLN A 96 10.06 11.02 -11.11
N VAL A 97 9.01 11.24 -11.89
CA VAL A 97 7.90 10.27 -12.02
C VAL A 97 8.39 8.97 -12.64
N GLN A 98 9.18 9.07 -13.71
CA GLN A 98 9.72 7.88 -14.39
C GLN A 98 10.76 7.18 -13.52
N CYS A 99 11.63 7.92 -12.86
CA CYS A 99 12.65 7.40 -11.96
C CYS A 99 12.03 6.58 -10.83
N VAL A 100 11.05 7.14 -10.12
CA VAL A 100 10.38 6.45 -9.01
C VAL A 100 9.60 5.23 -9.49
N GLN A 101 8.86 5.35 -10.60
CA GLN A 101 8.13 4.21 -11.17
C GLN A 101 9.04 3.08 -11.64
N ALA A 102 10.14 3.40 -12.32
CA ALA A 102 11.12 2.42 -12.77
C ALA A 102 11.75 1.68 -11.58
N LEU A 103 12.07 2.43 -10.52
CA LEU A 103 12.65 1.89 -9.30
C LEU A 103 11.71 0.88 -8.64
N PHE A 104 10.47 1.26 -8.37
CA PHE A 104 9.47 0.36 -7.78
C PHE A 104 9.22 -0.87 -8.67
N SER A 105 9.10 -0.69 -9.98
CA SER A 105 8.87 -1.79 -10.92
C SER A 105 10.04 -2.77 -10.98
N ARG A 106 11.29 -2.28 -10.82
CA ARG A 106 12.49 -3.12 -10.78
C ARG A 106 12.43 -4.11 -9.62
N TYR A 107 12.10 -3.63 -8.43
CA TYR A 107 12.06 -4.46 -7.22
C TYR A 107 10.80 -5.34 -7.16
N ASP A 108 9.65 -4.89 -7.67
CA ASP A 108 8.44 -5.69 -7.76
C ASP A 108 8.64 -6.90 -8.68
N ARG A 109 9.31 -6.73 -9.82
CA ARG A 109 9.67 -7.85 -10.72
C ARG A 109 10.63 -8.85 -10.09
N SER A 110 11.61 -8.38 -9.34
CA SER A 110 12.56 -9.24 -8.64
C SER A 110 11.87 -10.14 -7.62
N LEU A 111 10.85 -9.64 -6.94
CA LEU A 111 10.02 -10.43 -6.02
C LEU A 111 9.21 -11.50 -6.72
N ARG A 112 8.59 -11.16 -7.85
CA ARG A 112 7.78 -12.11 -8.63
C ARG A 112 8.64 -13.23 -9.20
N ALA A 113 9.88 -12.93 -9.57
CA ALA A 113 10.84 -13.94 -10.04
C ALA A 113 11.33 -14.86 -8.91
N LYS A 114 11.40 -14.36 -7.66
CA LYS A 114 11.86 -15.11 -6.48
C LYS A 114 10.70 -15.84 -5.76
N ALA A 115 9.45 -15.48 -6.04
CA ALA A 115 8.30 -16.22 -5.52
C ALA A 115 8.31 -17.64 -6.12
N PRO A 116 8.30 -18.71 -5.30
CA PRO A 116 8.13 -20.05 -5.84
C PRO A 116 6.81 -20.06 -6.60
N ALA A 117 6.85 -20.56 -7.85
CA ALA A 117 5.65 -20.76 -8.64
C ALA A 117 4.64 -21.47 -7.73
N SER A 118 3.50 -20.86 -7.47
CA SER A 118 2.43 -21.50 -6.72
C SER A 118 2.19 -22.87 -7.35
N PRO A 119 2.33 -23.98 -6.61
CA PRO A 119 2.04 -25.29 -7.17
C PRO A 119 0.55 -25.30 -7.54
N GLY A 120 0.29 -25.25 -8.85
CA GLY A 120 -0.95 -25.59 -9.52
C GLY A 120 -2.24 -25.19 -8.78
N ALA A 121 -2.84 -24.08 -9.16
CA ALA A 121 -4.29 -24.04 -9.08
C ALA A 121 -4.80 -25.26 -9.85
N PRO A 122 -5.60 -26.16 -9.23
CA PRO A 122 -6.17 -27.26 -9.96
C PRO A 122 -6.98 -26.68 -11.14
N PRO A 123 -6.90 -27.29 -12.33
CA PRO A 123 -7.70 -26.81 -13.45
C PRO A 123 -9.15 -26.84 -13.00
N LEU A 124 -9.81 -25.68 -13.14
CA LEU A 124 -11.26 -25.58 -12.97
C LEU A 124 -11.85 -26.63 -13.93
N ARG A 125 -12.24 -27.78 -13.38
CA ARG A 125 -13.08 -28.73 -14.08
C ARG A 125 -14.39 -28.01 -14.32
N LEU A 126 -14.59 -27.57 -15.52
CA LEU A 126 -15.91 -27.25 -16.02
C LEU A 126 -16.74 -28.52 -15.83
N PRO A 127 -17.89 -28.47 -15.17
CA PRO A 127 -18.80 -29.61 -15.18
C PRO A 127 -19.35 -29.73 -16.59
N SER A 128 -18.73 -30.60 -17.39
CA SER A 128 -19.36 -31.13 -18.59
C SER A 128 -20.35 -32.18 -18.12
N ASP A 129 -21.55 -32.12 -18.70
CA ASP A 129 -22.66 -33.06 -18.55
C ASP A 129 -23.45 -32.96 -17.23
N ALA A 130 -24.35 -32.00 -17.18
CA ALA A 130 -25.61 -32.16 -16.48
C ALA A 130 -26.64 -32.73 -17.46
N SER A 131 -26.83 -34.05 -17.42
CA SER A 131 -27.99 -34.71 -18.01
C SER A 131 -29.31 -34.09 -17.55
N PRO A 132 -30.26 -33.86 -18.47
CA PRO A 132 -31.58 -33.29 -18.12
C PRO A 132 -32.54 -34.40 -17.74
N HIS A 133 -32.43 -34.96 -16.52
CA HIS A 133 -33.52 -35.78 -15.92
C HIS A 133 -33.44 -35.76 -14.41
N ALA A 134 -34.09 -34.78 -13.81
CA ALA A 134 -34.60 -34.90 -12.45
C ALA A 134 -36.06 -34.46 -12.44
N PRO A 135 -37.01 -35.32 -12.12
CA PRO A 135 -38.39 -34.96 -12.00
C PRO A 135 -38.67 -34.32 -10.62
N GLY A 136 -39.42 -33.21 -10.62
CA GLY A 136 -40.13 -32.78 -9.44
C GLY A 136 -39.57 -31.60 -8.66
N TYR A 137 -39.34 -30.44 -9.27
CA TYR A 137 -39.35 -29.19 -8.53
C TYR A 137 -40.66 -28.49 -8.67
N ARG A 138 -41.45 -28.49 -7.57
CA ARG A 138 -42.68 -27.73 -7.44
C ARG A 138 -42.35 -26.38 -6.80
N PRO A 139 -42.58 -25.23 -7.47
CA PRO A 139 -42.35 -23.95 -6.86
C PRO A 139 -43.40 -23.62 -5.79
N PRO A 140 -43.02 -22.96 -4.68
CA PRO A 140 -43.98 -22.51 -3.68
C PRO A 140 -44.82 -21.35 -4.21
N PRO A 141 -46.06 -21.18 -3.70
CA PRO A 141 -47.00 -20.18 -4.17
C PRO A 141 -46.55 -18.77 -3.78
N ALA A 142 -46.75 -17.82 -4.70
CA ALA A 142 -46.60 -16.41 -4.47
C ALA A 142 -47.62 -15.93 -3.45
N GLY A 143 -47.15 -15.55 -2.26
CA GLY A 143 -47.91 -14.89 -1.22
C GLY A 143 -47.38 -13.48 -1.02
N GLY A 144 -48.18 -12.47 -1.41
CA GLY A 144 -47.86 -11.07 -1.21
C GLY A 144 -47.95 -10.61 0.23
N ARG A 145 -47.29 -9.54 0.54
CA ARG A 145 -47.78 -8.37 1.26
C ARG A 145 -46.69 -7.33 1.42
N ALA A 146 -47.06 -6.14 1.02
CA ALA A 146 -46.41 -4.88 1.33
C ALA A 146 -46.17 -4.73 2.84
N GLY A 147 -44.98 -4.29 3.22
CA GLY A 147 -44.62 -3.88 4.55
C GLY A 147 -43.74 -2.64 4.47
N SER A 148 -44.32 -1.51 4.84
CA SER A 148 -43.74 -0.18 4.90
C SER A 148 -42.45 -0.15 5.72
N SER A 149 -41.40 0.42 5.17
CA SER A 149 -40.18 0.77 5.91
C SER A 149 -40.46 2.04 6.74
N PRO A 150 -40.12 2.07 8.01
CA PRO A 150 -40.09 3.31 8.77
C PRO A 150 -38.78 4.06 8.53
N ASN A 151 -38.94 5.35 8.26
CA ASN A 151 -37.88 6.36 8.15
C ASN A 151 -37.08 6.46 9.46
N PRO A 152 -35.73 6.59 9.44
CA PRO A 152 -34.97 6.90 10.63
C PRO A 152 -35.11 8.38 10.99
N PRO A 153 -35.12 8.73 12.30
CA PRO A 153 -35.27 10.09 12.77
C PRO A 153 -34.04 10.94 12.48
N GLY A 154 -34.31 12.20 12.12
CA GLY A 154 -33.32 13.22 11.83
C GLY A 154 -32.41 13.50 13.03
N PHE A 155 -31.11 13.56 12.76
CA PHE A 155 -30.14 14.14 13.68
C PHE A 155 -30.13 15.66 13.50
N ASP A 156 -30.82 16.33 14.41
CA ASP A 156 -30.66 17.76 14.66
C ASP A 156 -29.28 18.01 15.27
N ASN A 157 -28.44 18.77 14.58
CA ASN A 157 -27.14 19.20 15.10
C ASN A 157 -27.19 20.71 15.42
N PRO A 158 -27.40 21.10 16.70
CA PRO A 158 -27.43 22.49 17.11
C PRO A 158 -26.07 22.93 17.63
N ARG A 159 -25.09 23.18 16.77
CA ARG A 159 -23.88 23.94 17.15
C ARG A 159 -23.24 24.61 15.94
N LEU A 160 -23.79 25.71 15.51
CA LEU A 160 -23.09 26.78 14.81
C LEU A 160 -23.83 28.12 15.06
N ARG A 161 -23.72 28.65 16.25
CA ARG A 161 -23.86 30.09 16.52
C ARG A 161 -22.81 30.46 17.52
N GLN A 162 -21.80 31.14 17.07
CA GLN A 162 -20.98 32.03 17.88
C GLN A 162 -20.81 33.36 17.13
N PRO A 163 -20.88 34.47 17.88
CA PRO A 163 -20.73 35.82 17.37
C PRO A 163 -19.28 36.13 17.00
#